data_c9accb8b13527f1c289458d901f080eb
#
_entry.id   c9accb8b13527f1c289458d901f080eb
#
_cell.length_a   1.000
_cell.length_b   1.000
_cell.length_c   1.000
_cell.angle_alpha   90.00
_cell.angle_beta   90.00
_cell.angle_gamma   90.00
#
_symmetry.space_group_name_H-M   'P 1'
#
loop_
_entity.id
_entity.type
_entity.pdbx_description
1 polymer ?
#
loop_
_entity_poly.entity_id
_entity_poly.type
_entity_poly.pdbx_seq_one_letter_code
_entity_poly.pdbx_strand_id
1 'polypeptide(L)'
;IASEMEAICEGIREIQGVISLEHPICKPGLFVTELEEWPDNDRLLWQTTVSQNIAMIDVATIFGSGTDESEQLIKDIRTQTEGSTQEILVGGWSSFEVDMKQHLSDRIPFVLTFVLLLTMVLVWMQVRSVVVPVKAVLMNILSVSASFGLIVVVFQEGLLSDALNFTPQPLDLMVPPLVFGIAFGLSMDYEVLMLSRIHEAWNETGDNTLAVSTGLQASGSLITGAAAIMIAVFSGFIFADVMIIKSIGFALAIAVFVDATIVRAIVVPSAMRLMGKANWWSPNFGKKA
;
A
#
# COMPACT_ATOMS: atom_id res chain seq x y z
N ILE A 1 -10.06 -41.49 -0.65
CA ILE A 1 -9.56 -40.33 0.13
C ILE A 1 -8.05 -40.52 0.39
N ALA A 2 -7.59 -41.61 1.05
CA ALA A 2 -6.18 -41.80 1.37
C ALA A 2 -5.27 -41.78 0.14
N SER A 3 -5.59 -42.58 -0.89
CA SER A 3 -4.83 -42.65 -2.15
C SER A 3 -4.80 -41.32 -2.93
N GLU A 4 -5.88 -40.54 -2.85
CA GLU A 4 -5.95 -39.23 -3.47
C GLU A 4 -5.06 -38.22 -2.73
N MET A 5 -5.09 -38.23 -1.40
CA MET A 5 -4.22 -37.38 -0.58
C MET A 5 -2.74 -37.73 -0.72
N GLU A 6 -2.40 -39.02 -0.81
CA GLU A 6 -1.04 -39.47 -1.10
C GLU A 6 -0.53 -38.89 -2.43
N ALA A 7 -1.35 -38.97 -3.50
CA ALA A 7 -0.98 -38.40 -4.81
C ALA A 7 -0.80 -36.89 -4.79
N ILE A 8 -1.67 -36.16 -4.06
CA ILE A 8 -1.56 -34.72 -3.90
C ILE A 8 -0.30 -34.37 -3.12
N CYS A 9 -0.02 -35.06 -2.02
CA CYS A 9 1.19 -34.83 -1.24
C CYS A 9 2.48 -35.10 -2.04
N GLU A 10 2.47 -36.16 -2.88
CA GLU A 10 3.60 -36.45 -3.75
C GLU A 10 3.80 -35.36 -4.79
N GLY A 11 2.72 -34.90 -5.44
CA GLY A 11 2.78 -33.75 -6.34
C GLY A 11 3.29 -32.47 -5.69
N ILE A 12 2.89 -32.18 -4.45
CA ILE A 12 3.40 -31.00 -3.72
C ILE A 12 4.89 -31.16 -3.39
N ARG A 13 5.37 -32.35 -3.04
CA ARG A 13 6.79 -32.59 -2.77
C ARG A 13 7.69 -32.37 -3.97
N GLU A 14 7.17 -32.56 -5.18
CA GLU A 14 7.90 -32.34 -6.44
C GLU A 14 7.99 -30.86 -6.83
N ILE A 15 7.20 -29.98 -6.20
CA ILE A 15 7.25 -28.55 -6.49
C ILE A 15 8.60 -27.97 -6.04
N GLN A 16 9.23 -27.20 -6.90
CA GLN A 16 10.49 -26.56 -6.62
C GLN A 16 10.37 -25.62 -5.41
N GLY A 17 11.25 -25.81 -4.43
CA GLY A 17 11.29 -24.97 -3.22
C GLY A 17 10.61 -25.58 -2.00
N VAL A 18 9.91 -26.70 -2.13
CA VAL A 18 9.43 -27.48 -0.99
C VAL A 18 10.59 -28.26 -0.37
N ILE A 19 10.83 -28.04 0.92
CA ILE A 19 11.87 -28.74 1.71
C ILE A 19 11.28 -30.04 2.27
N SER A 20 10.15 -29.93 2.95
CA SER A 20 9.50 -31.05 3.58
C SER A 20 7.99 -30.87 3.65
N LEU A 21 7.33 -32.00 3.57
CA LEU A 21 5.91 -32.15 3.82
C LEU A 21 5.76 -33.48 4.58
N GLU A 22 5.71 -33.37 5.91
CA GLU A 22 5.68 -34.53 6.79
C GLU A 22 4.36 -34.58 7.55
N HIS A 23 3.44 -35.39 7.06
CA HIS A 23 2.20 -35.65 7.77
C HIS A 23 1.76 -37.10 7.53
N PRO A 24 1.14 -37.79 8.51
CA PRO A 24 0.69 -39.17 8.36
C PRO A 24 -0.21 -39.40 7.15
N ILE A 25 -1.08 -38.41 6.82
CA ILE A 25 -1.99 -38.50 5.65
C ILE A 25 -1.25 -38.58 4.31
N CYS A 26 0.01 -38.17 4.26
CA CYS A 26 0.88 -38.19 3.08
C CYS A 26 1.81 -39.42 3.02
N LYS A 27 1.69 -40.35 3.96
CA LYS A 27 2.53 -41.56 3.99
C LYS A 27 1.84 -42.75 3.36
N PRO A 28 2.42 -43.34 2.31
CA PRO A 28 1.84 -44.49 1.64
C PRO A 28 1.56 -45.64 2.60
N GLY A 29 0.37 -46.16 2.55
CA GLY A 29 -0.01 -47.40 3.29
C GLY A 29 -0.17 -47.24 4.80
N LEU A 30 0.07 -46.05 5.39
CA LEU A 30 -0.06 -45.87 6.85
C LEU A 30 -1.50 -46.09 7.31
N PHE A 31 -2.48 -45.68 6.52
CA PHE A 31 -3.91 -45.83 6.85
C PHE A 31 -4.46 -47.28 6.72
N VAL A 32 -3.62 -48.21 6.31
CA VAL A 32 -3.98 -49.66 6.28
C VAL A 32 -3.71 -50.30 7.64
N THR A 33 -2.91 -49.67 8.50
CA THR A 33 -2.58 -50.16 9.84
C THR A 33 -3.42 -49.43 10.91
N GLU A 34 -3.61 -50.09 12.07
CA GLU A 34 -4.31 -49.48 13.18
C GLU A 34 -3.46 -48.34 13.80
N LEU A 35 -4.11 -47.30 14.30
CA LEU A 35 -3.44 -46.10 14.87
C LEU A 35 -2.42 -46.45 15.97
N GLU A 36 -2.64 -47.53 16.68
CA GLU A 36 -1.77 -48.03 17.74
C GLU A 36 -0.44 -48.60 17.22
N GLU A 37 -0.41 -49.03 15.97
CA GLU A 37 0.77 -49.58 15.31
C GLU A 37 1.63 -48.49 14.60
N TRP A 38 1.16 -47.22 14.60
CA TRP A 38 1.86 -46.12 13.97
C TRP A 38 3.12 -45.73 14.80
N PRO A 39 4.19 -45.27 14.13
CA PRO A 39 5.33 -44.65 14.79
C PRO A 39 4.89 -43.54 15.74
N ASP A 40 5.56 -43.42 16.88
CA ASP A 40 5.16 -42.43 17.91
C ASP A 40 5.07 -41.00 17.40
N ASN A 41 5.99 -40.59 16.51
CA ASN A 41 5.96 -39.25 15.91
C ASN A 41 4.73 -39.06 15.01
N ASP A 42 4.36 -40.05 14.22
CA ASP A 42 3.21 -39.97 13.30
C ASP A 42 1.90 -39.94 14.08
N ARG A 43 1.82 -40.72 15.17
CA ARG A 43 0.67 -40.72 16.06
C ARG A 43 0.52 -39.37 16.80
N LEU A 44 1.63 -38.78 17.23
CA LEU A 44 1.64 -37.46 17.87
C LEU A 44 1.22 -36.37 16.88
N LEU A 45 1.78 -36.37 15.66
CA LEU A 45 1.41 -35.44 14.59
C LEU A 45 -0.08 -35.56 14.28
N TRP A 46 -0.60 -36.77 14.11
CA TRP A 46 -2.02 -37.01 13.89
C TRP A 46 -2.88 -36.42 15.00
N GLN A 47 -2.55 -36.67 16.25
CA GLN A 47 -3.31 -36.18 17.40
C GLN A 47 -3.28 -34.66 17.55
N THR A 48 -2.23 -34.00 17.09
CA THR A 48 -2.04 -32.54 17.22
C THR A 48 -2.56 -31.78 16.00
N THR A 49 -2.56 -32.39 14.82
CA THR A 49 -2.90 -31.71 13.55
C THR A 49 -4.24 -32.13 12.95
N VAL A 50 -4.85 -33.19 13.48
CA VAL A 50 -6.16 -33.66 13.01
C VAL A 50 -7.21 -33.48 14.11
N SER A 51 -8.26 -32.77 13.77
CA SER A 51 -9.42 -32.56 14.67
C SER A 51 -10.70 -32.70 13.88
N GLN A 52 -11.59 -33.60 14.34
CA GLN A 52 -12.85 -33.92 13.66
C GLN A 52 -12.60 -34.32 12.19
N ASN A 53 -13.00 -33.46 11.25
CA ASN A 53 -12.89 -33.66 9.80
C ASN A 53 -11.84 -32.77 9.14
N ILE A 54 -10.97 -32.14 9.92
CA ILE A 54 -9.94 -31.20 9.44
C ILE A 54 -8.56 -31.77 9.77
N ALA A 55 -7.69 -31.85 8.77
CA ALA A 55 -6.26 -32.14 8.95
C ALA A 55 -5.44 -30.93 8.51
N MET A 56 -4.49 -30.52 9.33
CA MET A 56 -3.54 -29.45 9.01
C MET A 56 -2.18 -30.05 8.61
N ILE A 57 -1.72 -29.75 7.40
CA ILE A 57 -0.47 -30.23 6.85
C ILE A 57 0.48 -29.06 6.69
N ASP A 58 1.62 -29.10 7.33
CA ASP A 58 2.65 -28.09 7.20
C ASP A 58 3.58 -28.39 6.02
N VAL A 59 3.76 -27.38 5.16
CA VAL A 59 4.69 -27.41 4.02
C VAL A 59 5.84 -26.45 4.31
N ALA A 60 7.03 -26.98 4.53
CA ALA A 60 8.24 -26.17 4.71
C ALA A 60 8.86 -25.81 3.37
N THR A 61 9.27 -24.57 3.20
CA THR A 61 9.83 -24.02 1.95
C THR A 61 11.16 -23.31 2.18
N ILE A 62 12.02 -23.28 1.14
CA ILE A 62 13.26 -22.49 1.14
C ILE A 62 13.01 -21.00 0.89
N PHE A 63 11.84 -20.64 0.35
CA PHE A 63 11.55 -19.26 -0.05
C PHE A 63 11.05 -18.43 1.14
N GLY A 64 11.59 -17.22 1.25
CA GLY A 64 11.09 -16.24 2.22
C GLY A 64 9.72 -15.69 1.81
N SER A 65 8.95 -15.26 2.80
CA SER A 65 7.67 -14.60 2.58
C SER A 65 7.85 -13.29 1.77
N GLY A 66 6.91 -12.98 0.89
CA GLY A 66 6.92 -11.77 0.07
C GLY A 66 7.82 -11.82 -1.17
N THR A 67 8.44 -12.95 -1.47
CA THR A 67 9.23 -13.14 -2.70
C THR A 67 8.37 -13.65 -3.85
N ASP A 68 8.77 -13.38 -5.09
CA ASP A 68 8.05 -13.85 -6.28
C ASP A 68 8.05 -15.38 -6.36
N GLU A 69 9.11 -16.02 -5.89
CA GLU A 69 9.22 -17.49 -5.81
C GLU A 69 8.22 -18.07 -4.80
N SER A 70 8.04 -17.41 -3.66
CA SER A 70 7.02 -17.79 -2.67
C SER A 70 5.60 -17.66 -3.24
N GLU A 71 5.33 -16.58 -4.00
CA GLU A 71 4.04 -16.38 -4.68
C GLU A 71 3.78 -17.49 -5.70
N GLN A 72 4.79 -17.85 -6.51
CA GLN A 72 4.67 -18.91 -7.50
C GLN A 72 4.43 -20.25 -6.82
N LEU A 73 5.17 -20.56 -5.75
CA LEU A 73 4.98 -21.80 -4.97
C LEU A 73 3.53 -21.94 -4.46
N ILE A 74 2.93 -20.89 -3.93
CA ILE A 74 1.54 -20.92 -3.47
C ILE A 74 0.57 -21.21 -4.62
N LYS A 75 0.80 -20.62 -5.80
CA LYS A 75 -0.01 -20.87 -7.00
C LYS A 75 0.13 -22.31 -7.47
N ASP A 76 1.33 -22.85 -7.46
CA ASP A 76 1.60 -24.24 -7.88
C ASP A 76 0.95 -25.23 -6.90
N ILE A 77 1.04 -25.00 -5.59
CA ILE A 77 0.34 -25.82 -4.59
C ILE A 77 -1.18 -25.78 -4.80
N ARG A 78 -1.76 -24.58 -5.03
CA ARG A 78 -3.20 -24.45 -5.31
C ARG A 78 -3.61 -25.19 -6.57
N THR A 79 -2.82 -25.09 -7.63
CA THR A 79 -3.06 -25.81 -8.88
C THR A 79 -3.01 -27.33 -8.68
N GLN A 80 -2.06 -27.82 -7.88
CA GLN A 80 -1.94 -29.24 -7.54
C GLN A 80 -3.13 -29.77 -6.74
N THR A 81 -3.78 -28.90 -5.97
CA THR A 81 -4.93 -29.25 -5.14
C THR A 81 -6.28 -29.03 -5.84
N GLU A 82 -6.29 -28.38 -7.01
CA GLU A 82 -7.50 -28.18 -7.81
C GLU A 82 -8.08 -29.51 -8.30
N GLY A 83 -9.39 -29.64 -8.20
CA GLY A 83 -10.11 -30.86 -8.65
C GLY A 83 -10.11 -31.99 -7.63
N SER A 84 -9.54 -31.84 -6.45
CA SER A 84 -9.68 -32.80 -5.35
C SER A 84 -11.14 -33.00 -4.96
N THR A 85 -11.49 -34.23 -4.61
CA THR A 85 -12.82 -34.52 -4.02
C THR A 85 -12.98 -33.99 -2.60
N GLN A 86 -11.87 -33.64 -1.95
CA GLN A 86 -11.83 -33.04 -0.63
C GLN A 86 -11.63 -31.53 -0.75
N GLU A 87 -12.22 -30.77 0.17
CA GLU A 87 -11.97 -29.34 0.27
C GLU A 87 -10.58 -29.10 0.87
N ILE A 88 -9.66 -28.60 0.05
CA ILE A 88 -8.28 -28.30 0.44
C ILE A 88 -8.09 -26.79 0.44
N LEU A 89 -7.73 -26.25 1.59
CA LEU A 89 -7.44 -24.83 1.77
C LEU A 89 -5.94 -24.63 1.95
N VAL A 90 -5.34 -23.77 1.13
CA VAL A 90 -3.93 -23.39 1.22
C VAL A 90 -3.84 -22.10 2.01
N GLY A 91 -3.32 -22.17 3.24
CA GLY A 91 -3.19 -21.07 4.17
C GLY A 91 -1.75 -20.78 4.58
N GLY A 92 -1.59 -19.97 5.62
CA GLY A 92 -0.29 -19.53 6.13
C GLY A 92 0.07 -18.10 5.69
N TRP A 93 1.20 -17.59 6.18
CA TRP A 93 1.58 -16.20 5.96
C TRP A 93 1.78 -15.87 4.49
N SER A 94 2.53 -16.69 3.76
CA SER A 94 2.78 -16.49 2.32
C SER A 94 1.50 -16.55 1.49
N SER A 95 0.56 -17.45 1.82
CA SER A 95 -0.75 -17.51 1.16
C SER A 95 -1.58 -16.26 1.43
N PHE A 96 -1.57 -15.78 2.68
CA PHE A 96 -2.22 -14.52 3.05
C PHE A 96 -1.67 -13.33 2.25
N GLU A 97 -0.35 -13.24 2.07
CA GLU A 97 0.27 -12.18 1.27
C GLU A 97 -0.16 -12.24 -0.19
N VAL A 98 -0.22 -13.43 -0.80
CA VAL A 98 -0.69 -13.62 -2.18
C VAL A 98 -2.14 -13.16 -2.34
N ASP A 99 -3.03 -13.60 -1.44
CA ASP A 99 -4.44 -13.25 -1.47
C ASP A 99 -4.65 -11.75 -1.23
N MET A 100 -3.90 -11.18 -0.28
CA MET A 100 -3.94 -9.75 0.00
C MET A 100 -3.45 -8.92 -1.20
N LYS A 101 -2.34 -9.31 -1.83
CA LYS A 101 -1.81 -8.65 -3.04
C LYS A 101 -2.84 -8.65 -4.16
N GLN A 102 -3.53 -9.77 -4.37
CA GLN A 102 -4.59 -9.87 -5.36
C GLN A 102 -5.77 -8.96 -5.00
N HIS A 103 -6.27 -9.03 -3.77
CA HIS A 103 -7.38 -8.18 -3.33
C HIS A 103 -7.05 -6.69 -3.41
N LEU A 104 -5.84 -6.29 -3.04
CA LEU A 104 -5.40 -4.90 -3.15
C LEU A 104 -5.31 -4.48 -4.63
N SER A 105 -4.74 -5.31 -5.49
CA SER A 105 -4.63 -5.03 -6.93
C SER A 105 -5.99 -4.82 -7.57
N ASP A 106 -6.99 -5.60 -7.20
CA ASP A 106 -8.35 -5.49 -7.73
C ASP A 106 -9.12 -4.27 -7.20
N ARG A 107 -8.87 -3.87 -5.96
CA ARG A 107 -9.64 -2.82 -5.26
C ARG A 107 -8.99 -1.45 -5.28
N ILE A 108 -7.66 -1.37 -5.27
CA ILE A 108 -6.93 -0.10 -5.25
C ILE A 108 -7.34 0.82 -6.40
N PRO A 109 -7.47 0.39 -7.68
CA PRO A 109 -7.87 1.28 -8.77
C PRO A 109 -9.23 1.94 -8.53
N PHE A 110 -10.19 1.18 -7.98
CA PHE A 110 -11.50 1.71 -7.64
C PHE A 110 -11.43 2.73 -6.50
N VAL A 111 -10.70 2.42 -5.43
CA VAL A 111 -10.54 3.33 -4.28
C VAL A 111 -9.82 4.61 -4.70
N LEU A 112 -8.73 4.49 -5.46
CA LEU A 112 -8.00 5.65 -5.99
C LEU A 112 -8.92 6.53 -6.84
N THR A 113 -9.63 5.95 -7.80
CA THR A 113 -10.56 6.70 -8.67
C THR A 113 -11.62 7.41 -7.84
N PHE A 114 -12.21 6.73 -6.86
CA PHE A 114 -13.23 7.31 -5.98
C PHE A 114 -12.67 8.49 -5.18
N VAL A 115 -11.51 8.34 -4.55
CA VAL A 115 -10.86 9.39 -3.75
C VAL A 115 -10.50 10.59 -4.62
N LEU A 116 -9.92 10.36 -5.81
CA LEU A 116 -9.55 11.43 -6.74
C LEU A 116 -10.78 12.20 -7.25
N LEU A 117 -11.85 11.49 -7.61
CA LEU A 117 -13.10 12.13 -8.06
C LEU A 117 -13.77 12.92 -6.91
N LEU A 118 -13.84 12.35 -5.72
CA LEU A 118 -14.40 13.04 -4.55
C LEU A 118 -13.62 14.32 -4.26
N THR A 119 -12.29 14.24 -4.27
CA THR A 119 -11.39 15.38 -4.10
C THR A 119 -11.62 16.45 -5.16
N MET A 120 -11.71 16.07 -6.45
CA MET A 120 -12.01 17.01 -7.53
C MET A 120 -13.34 17.72 -7.31
N VAL A 121 -14.37 16.99 -6.87
CA VAL A 121 -15.69 17.58 -6.59
C VAL A 121 -15.60 18.57 -5.42
N LEU A 122 -14.95 18.22 -4.32
CA LEU A 122 -14.81 19.08 -3.14
C LEU A 122 -14.07 20.38 -3.47
N VAL A 123 -12.91 20.29 -4.15
CA VAL A 123 -12.14 21.46 -4.56
C VAL A 123 -12.92 22.30 -5.60
N TRP A 124 -13.63 21.65 -6.53
CA TRP A 124 -14.48 22.35 -7.49
C TRP A 124 -15.61 23.14 -6.80
N MET A 125 -16.25 22.54 -5.81
CA MET A 125 -17.31 23.24 -5.04
C MET A 125 -16.76 24.48 -4.32
N GLN A 126 -15.53 24.43 -3.84
CA GLN A 126 -14.88 25.51 -3.12
C GLN A 126 -14.44 26.66 -4.03
N VAL A 127 -13.75 26.33 -5.13
CA VAL A 127 -13.08 27.33 -5.99
C VAL A 127 -13.92 27.66 -7.22
N ARG A 128 -14.94 26.88 -7.54
CA ARG A 128 -15.81 26.99 -8.73
C ARG A 128 -15.04 27.08 -10.05
N SER A 129 -13.91 26.39 -10.12
CA SER A 129 -13.08 26.22 -11.32
C SER A 129 -12.87 24.73 -11.58
N VAL A 130 -12.78 24.31 -12.84
CA VAL A 130 -12.45 22.91 -13.20
C VAL A 130 -10.94 22.72 -13.30
N VAL A 131 -10.21 23.76 -13.64
CA VAL A 131 -8.75 23.69 -13.86
C VAL A 131 -7.99 23.51 -12.54
N VAL A 132 -8.41 24.19 -11.48
CA VAL A 132 -7.74 24.12 -10.17
C VAL A 132 -7.80 22.72 -9.57
N PRO A 133 -8.95 22.01 -9.50
CA PRO A 133 -9.01 20.65 -9.00
C PRO A 133 -8.15 19.66 -9.77
N VAL A 134 -8.15 19.72 -11.11
CA VAL A 134 -7.33 18.83 -11.93
C VAL A 134 -5.86 19.01 -11.61
N LYS A 135 -5.40 20.27 -11.51
CA LYS A 135 -4.02 20.57 -11.15
C LYS A 135 -3.69 20.10 -9.73
N ALA A 136 -4.57 20.33 -8.76
CA ALA A 136 -4.42 19.89 -7.39
C ALA A 136 -4.18 18.37 -7.31
N VAL A 137 -5.03 17.60 -7.96
CA VAL A 137 -4.91 16.14 -8.02
C VAL A 137 -3.58 15.71 -8.67
N LEU A 138 -3.19 16.34 -9.79
CA LEU A 138 -1.92 16.01 -10.47
C LEU A 138 -0.69 16.31 -9.58
N MET A 139 -0.70 17.41 -8.84
CA MET A 139 0.38 17.77 -7.93
C MET A 139 0.48 16.81 -6.75
N ASN A 140 -0.66 16.38 -6.21
CA ASN A 140 -0.72 15.38 -5.14
C ASN A 140 -0.21 14.01 -5.61
N ILE A 141 -0.63 13.55 -6.80
CA ILE A 141 -0.11 12.31 -7.38
C ILE A 141 1.41 12.40 -7.53
N LEU A 142 1.94 13.53 -8.01
CA LEU A 142 3.38 13.73 -8.16
C LEU A 142 4.11 13.63 -6.82
N SER A 143 3.60 14.29 -5.78
CA SER A 143 4.18 14.28 -4.43
C SER A 143 4.22 12.87 -3.83
N VAL A 144 3.09 12.16 -3.89
CA VAL A 144 2.97 10.80 -3.35
C VAL A 144 3.85 9.83 -4.15
N SER A 145 3.87 9.94 -5.48
CA SER A 145 4.73 9.10 -6.34
C SER A 145 6.22 9.30 -6.06
N ALA A 146 6.65 10.55 -5.83
CA ALA A 146 8.03 10.85 -5.45
C ALA A 146 8.39 10.19 -4.11
N SER A 147 7.47 10.21 -3.15
CA SER A 147 7.66 9.57 -1.84
C SER A 147 7.78 8.06 -1.96
N PHE A 148 6.93 7.42 -2.77
CA PHE A 148 7.03 5.99 -3.04
C PHE A 148 8.33 5.62 -3.73
N GLY A 149 8.78 6.40 -4.71
CA GLY A 149 10.08 6.17 -5.34
C GLY A 149 11.23 6.19 -4.32
N LEU A 150 11.22 7.15 -3.40
CA LEU A 150 12.24 7.23 -2.34
C LEU A 150 12.18 6.08 -1.34
N ILE A 151 10.99 5.60 -0.98
CA ILE A 151 10.86 4.43 -0.08
C ILE A 151 11.45 3.19 -0.75
N VAL A 152 11.17 2.95 -2.02
CA VAL A 152 11.74 1.82 -2.77
C VAL A 152 13.27 1.89 -2.76
N VAL A 153 13.84 3.03 -3.15
CA VAL A 153 15.31 3.21 -3.20
C VAL A 153 15.94 3.05 -1.81
N VAL A 154 15.30 3.52 -0.77
CA VAL A 154 15.86 3.41 0.58
C VAL A 154 15.69 2.00 1.13
N PHE A 155 14.47 1.44 1.15
CA PHE A 155 14.18 0.21 1.89
C PHE A 155 14.34 -1.08 1.08
N GLN A 156 14.10 -1.05 -0.24
CA GLN A 156 14.30 -2.23 -1.09
C GLN A 156 15.73 -2.30 -1.64
N GLU A 157 16.26 -1.17 -2.15
CA GLU A 157 17.61 -1.12 -2.71
C GLU A 157 18.69 -0.86 -1.65
N GLY A 158 18.30 -0.47 -0.41
CA GLY A 158 19.19 -0.36 0.73
C GLY A 158 20.03 0.91 0.80
N LEU A 159 19.68 2.00 0.12
CA LEU A 159 20.45 3.26 0.05
C LEU A 159 20.57 3.77 1.46
N LEU A 160 20.33 3.65 2.47
CA LEU A 160 20.58 4.16 3.83
C LEU A 160 20.56 3.03 4.87
N SER A 161 20.72 1.79 4.45
CA SER A 161 20.61 0.62 5.31
C SER A 161 21.54 0.69 6.52
N ASP A 162 22.79 1.06 6.31
CA ASP A 162 23.78 1.18 7.39
C ASP A 162 23.47 2.33 8.36
N ALA A 163 23.01 3.47 7.82
CA ALA A 163 22.70 4.65 8.64
C ALA A 163 21.43 4.48 9.48
N LEU A 164 20.45 3.77 8.95
CA LEU A 164 19.14 3.54 9.60
C LEU A 164 19.08 2.16 10.30
N ASN A 165 20.18 1.39 10.24
CA ASN A 165 20.32 0.07 10.85
C ASN A 165 19.15 -0.87 10.52
N PHE A 166 19.05 -1.28 9.24
CA PHE A 166 18.07 -2.25 8.77
C PHE A 166 18.64 -3.12 7.64
N THR A 167 18.03 -4.28 7.42
CA THR A 167 18.31 -5.15 6.29
C THR A 167 17.36 -4.82 5.14
N PRO A 168 17.86 -4.54 3.92
CA PRO A 168 17.01 -4.32 2.75
C PRO A 168 16.09 -5.51 2.50
N GLN A 169 14.83 -5.22 2.30
CA GLN A 169 13.79 -6.23 2.05
C GLN A 169 12.62 -5.64 1.26
N PRO A 170 11.78 -6.47 0.63
CA PRO A 170 10.54 -6.01 0.02
C PRO A 170 9.68 -5.24 1.02
N LEU A 171 9.02 -4.18 0.55
CA LEU A 171 8.09 -3.43 1.40
C LEU A 171 6.88 -4.28 1.75
N ASP A 172 6.46 -4.19 3.00
CA ASP A 172 5.21 -4.81 3.44
C ASP A 172 4.03 -4.28 2.63
N LEU A 173 3.13 -5.18 2.26
CA LEU A 173 1.99 -4.90 1.38
C LEU A 173 1.05 -3.82 1.92
N MET A 174 1.00 -3.64 3.23
CA MET A 174 0.16 -2.64 3.89
C MET A 174 0.75 -1.23 3.86
N VAL A 175 2.06 -1.10 3.66
CA VAL A 175 2.75 0.21 3.68
C VAL A 175 2.25 1.14 2.56
N PRO A 176 2.20 0.73 1.27
CA PRO A 176 1.78 1.63 0.20
C PRO A 176 0.35 2.18 0.36
N PRO A 177 -0.71 1.37 0.59
CA PRO A 177 -2.06 1.91 0.72
C PRO A 177 -2.22 2.81 1.95
N LEU A 178 -1.53 2.49 3.05
CA LEU A 178 -1.60 3.26 4.29
C LEU A 178 -0.88 4.60 4.12
N VAL A 179 0.33 4.61 3.55
CA VAL A 179 1.08 5.84 3.26
C VAL A 179 0.31 6.71 2.27
N PHE A 180 -0.27 6.11 1.20
CA PHE A 180 -1.11 6.85 0.27
C PHE A 180 -2.27 7.53 0.98
N GLY A 181 -3.06 6.80 1.77
CA GLY A 181 -4.24 7.34 2.45
C GLY A 181 -3.89 8.50 3.38
N ILE A 182 -2.84 8.35 4.20
CA ILE A 182 -2.42 9.38 5.15
C ILE A 182 -1.78 10.57 4.42
N ALA A 183 -0.80 10.34 3.54
CA ALA A 183 -0.09 11.42 2.85
C ALA A 183 -1.04 12.23 1.96
N PHE A 184 -1.92 11.55 1.21
CA PHE A 184 -2.91 12.19 0.36
C PHE A 184 -3.90 13.03 1.18
N GLY A 185 -4.44 12.50 2.28
CA GLY A 185 -5.35 13.22 3.17
C GLY A 185 -4.71 14.47 3.76
N LEU A 186 -3.52 14.34 4.35
CA LEU A 186 -2.77 15.46 4.92
C LEU A 186 -2.46 16.55 3.86
N SER A 187 -2.03 16.15 2.67
CA SER A 187 -1.72 17.09 1.59
C SER A 187 -2.95 17.87 1.15
N MET A 188 -4.11 17.20 1.04
CA MET A 188 -5.36 17.84 0.62
C MET A 188 -5.85 18.91 1.60
N ASP A 189 -5.76 18.67 2.90
CA ASP A 189 -6.23 19.62 3.92
C ASP A 189 -5.52 20.98 3.79
N TYR A 190 -4.21 20.97 3.57
CA TYR A 190 -3.44 22.19 3.38
C TYR A 190 -3.64 22.82 2.01
N GLU A 191 -3.83 21.99 0.99
CA GLU A 191 -4.10 22.49 -0.37
C GLU A 191 -5.42 23.23 -0.42
N VAL A 192 -6.47 22.66 0.17
CA VAL A 192 -7.79 23.29 0.29
C VAL A 192 -7.69 24.63 1.03
N LEU A 193 -6.93 24.69 2.13
CA LEU A 193 -6.71 25.94 2.87
C LEU A 193 -6.00 27.00 2.02
N MET A 194 -4.93 26.64 1.33
CA MET A 194 -4.17 27.54 0.46
C MET A 194 -5.02 28.05 -0.70
N LEU A 195 -5.72 27.16 -1.38
CA LEU A 195 -6.58 27.50 -2.52
C LEU A 195 -7.75 28.39 -2.09
N SER A 196 -8.30 28.20 -0.89
CA SER A 196 -9.33 29.08 -0.33
C SER A 196 -8.83 30.51 -0.22
N ARG A 197 -7.64 30.71 0.33
CA ARG A 197 -7.03 32.06 0.49
C ARG A 197 -6.68 32.69 -0.85
N ILE A 198 -6.19 31.90 -1.81
CA ILE A 198 -5.93 32.41 -3.17
C ILE A 198 -7.22 32.79 -3.88
N HIS A 199 -8.30 32.00 -3.73
CA HIS A 199 -9.59 32.29 -4.31
C HIS A 199 -10.26 33.53 -3.71
N GLU A 200 -10.13 33.73 -2.39
CA GLU A 200 -10.60 34.94 -1.70
C GLU A 200 -9.90 36.18 -2.28
N ALA A 201 -8.57 36.17 -2.34
CA ALA A 201 -7.79 37.27 -2.90
C ALA A 201 -8.06 37.50 -4.40
N TRP A 202 -8.35 36.45 -5.17
CA TRP A 202 -8.78 36.59 -6.56
C TRP A 202 -10.13 37.28 -6.70
N ASN A 203 -11.10 36.97 -5.87
CA ASN A 203 -12.42 37.61 -5.89
C ASN A 203 -12.35 39.10 -5.52
N GLU A 204 -11.38 39.49 -4.69
CA GLU A 204 -11.17 40.88 -4.29
C GLU A 204 -10.41 41.69 -5.33
N THR A 205 -9.37 41.12 -5.93
CA THR A 205 -8.41 41.88 -6.75
C THR A 205 -8.62 41.69 -8.27
N GLY A 206 -9.15 40.55 -8.73
CA GLY A 206 -9.21 40.19 -10.13
C GLY A 206 -7.85 39.98 -10.81
N ASP A 207 -6.74 40.09 -10.05
CA ASP A 207 -5.36 39.88 -10.52
C ASP A 207 -4.84 38.52 -10.00
N ASN A 208 -4.60 37.60 -10.93
CA ASN A 208 -4.14 36.25 -10.59
C ASN A 208 -2.77 36.25 -9.91
N THR A 209 -1.85 37.13 -10.31
CA THR A 209 -0.51 37.18 -9.75
C THR A 209 -0.54 37.68 -8.30
N LEU A 210 -1.32 38.73 -8.09
CA LEU A 210 -1.51 39.29 -6.75
C LEU A 210 -2.25 38.31 -5.83
N ALA A 211 -3.31 37.66 -6.34
CA ALA A 211 -4.08 36.66 -5.61
C ALA A 211 -3.20 35.49 -5.12
N VAL A 212 -2.36 34.92 -6.01
CA VAL A 212 -1.45 33.84 -5.65
C VAL A 212 -0.44 34.29 -4.57
N SER A 213 0.16 35.47 -4.71
CA SER A 213 1.14 35.95 -3.73
C SER A 213 0.50 36.26 -2.37
N THR A 214 -0.67 36.90 -2.35
CA THR A 214 -1.40 37.22 -1.12
C THR A 214 -1.90 35.96 -0.41
N GLY A 215 -2.49 35.01 -1.16
CA GLY A 215 -2.97 33.76 -0.61
C GLY A 215 -1.87 32.90 -0.01
N LEU A 216 -0.71 32.83 -0.68
CA LEU A 216 0.48 32.16 -0.14
C LEU A 216 1.00 32.82 1.12
N GLN A 217 1.07 34.15 1.13
CA GLN A 217 1.52 34.88 2.32
C GLN A 217 0.57 34.67 3.51
N ALA A 218 -0.74 34.65 3.27
CA ALA A 218 -1.74 34.47 4.30
C ALA A 218 -1.77 33.04 4.89
N SER A 219 -1.47 32.02 4.09
CA SER A 219 -1.49 30.61 4.51
C SER A 219 -0.12 30.02 4.83
N GLY A 220 0.98 30.65 4.37
CA GLY A 220 2.31 30.06 4.37
C GLY A 220 2.86 29.74 5.77
N SER A 221 2.69 30.61 6.74
CA SER A 221 3.17 30.40 8.11
C SER A 221 2.47 29.21 8.78
N LEU A 222 1.16 29.07 8.59
CA LEU A 222 0.38 27.97 9.14
C LEU A 222 0.77 26.64 8.50
N ILE A 223 0.87 26.61 7.17
CA ILE A 223 1.25 25.41 6.41
C ILE A 223 2.67 24.97 6.78
N THR A 224 3.63 25.90 6.83
CA THR A 224 5.01 25.57 7.16
C THR A 224 5.15 25.08 8.61
N GLY A 225 4.46 25.72 9.55
CA GLY A 225 4.48 25.32 10.96
C GLY A 225 3.89 23.91 11.15
N ALA A 226 2.75 23.65 10.53
CA ALA A 226 2.12 22.33 10.60
C ALA A 226 2.96 21.24 9.89
N ALA A 227 3.54 21.53 8.72
CA ALA A 227 4.45 20.62 8.04
C ALA A 227 5.68 20.29 8.88
N ALA A 228 6.29 21.30 9.54
CA ALA A 228 7.44 21.08 10.41
C ALA A 228 7.11 20.15 11.60
N ILE A 229 5.95 20.33 12.22
CA ILE A 229 5.49 19.46 13.31
C ILE A 229 5.30 18.02 12.80
N MET A 230 4.64 17.83 11.66
CA MET A 230 4.42 16.50 11.11
C MET A 230 5.72 15.82 10.69
N ILE A 231 6.64 16.53 10.04
CA ILE A 231 7.95 16.00 9.68
C ILE A 231 8.68 15.55 10.95
N ALA A 232 8.66 16.35 12.01
CA ALA A 232 9.30 15.99 13.29
C ALA A 232 8.67 14.73 13.90
N VAL A 233 7.32 14.63 13.93
CA VAL A 233 6.61 13.46 14.46
C VAL A 233 6.90 12.20 13.64
N PHE A 234 6.76 12.25 12.31
CA PHE A 234 7.00 11.11 11.46
C PHE A 234 8.48 10.70 11.42
N SER A 235 9.40 11.67 11.53
CA SER A 235 10.83 11.36 11.66
C SER A 235 11.15 10.60 12.94
N GLY A 236 10.37 10.77 14.01
CA GLY A 236 10.50 9.98 15.23
C GLY A 236 10.29 8.48 14.99
N PHE A 237 9.40 8.11 14.06
CA PHE A 237 9.14 6.69 13.72
C PHE A 237 10.29 6.03 12.94
N ILE A 238 11.18 6.82 12.32
CA ILE A 238 12.35 6.30 11.60
C ILE A 238 13.30 5.55 12.55
N PHE A 239 13.29 5.92 13.83
CA PHE A 239 14.11 5.26 14.86
C PHE A 239 13.45 4.04 15.50
N ALA A 240 12.25 3.64 15.05
CA ALA A 240 11.60 2.45 15.55
C ALA A 240 12.36 1.17 15.11
N ASP A 241 12.35 0.13 15.96
CA ASP A 241 12.95 -1.15 15.63
C ASP A 241 12.10 -2.00 14.67
N VAL A 242 10.80 -1.70 14.58
CA VAL A 242 9.85 -2.39 13.70
C VAL A 242 9.93 -1.81 12.30
N MET A 243 10.28 -2.62 11.31
CA MET A 243 10.52 -2.20 9.93
C MET A 243 9.33 -1.51 9.27
N ILE A 244 8.12 -2.02 9.49
CA ILE A 244 6.88 -1.42 8.96
C ILE A 244 6.70 0.01 9.48
N ILE A 245 6.89 0.23 10.79
CA ILE A 245 6.76 1.55 11.41
C ILE A 245 7.83 2.51 10.89
N LYS A 246 9.08 2.03 10.78
CA LYS A 246 10.21 2.78 10.24
C LYS A 246 9.95 3.24 8.80
N SER A 247 9.48 2.34 7.94
CA SER A 247 9.18 2.64 6.54
C SER A 247 8.01 3.62 6.38
N ILE A 248 6.93 3.46 7.15
CA ILE A 248 5.80 4.38 7.16
C ILE A 248 6.24 5.77 7.64
N GLY A 249 6.99 5.86 8.73
CA GLY A 249 7.49 7.12 9.26
C GLY A 249 8.36 7.87 8.28
N PHE A 250 9.32 7.18 7.67
CA PHE A 250 10.18 7.74 6.62
C PHE A 250 9.34 8.23 5.42
N ALA A 251 8.44 7.39 4.93
CA ALA A 251 7.55 7.70 3.82
C ALA A 251 6.75 8.99 4.04
N LEU A 252 6.08 9.07 5.19
CA LEU A 252 5.24 10.22 5.54
C LEU A 252 6.06 11.47 5.79
N ALA A 253 7.22 11.37 6.44
CA ALA A 253 8.12 12.50 6.62
C ALA A 253 8.56 13.09 5.29
N ILE A 254 8.99 12.25 4.34
CA ILE A 254 9.40 12.65 3.00
C ILE A 254 8.21 13.18 2.18
N ALA A 255 7.04 12.52 2.25
CA ALA A 255 5.85 12.98 1.56
C ALA A 255 5.48 14.41 1.95
N VAL A 256 5.41 14.68 3.26
CA VAL A 256 5.10 16.02 3.79
C VAL A 256 6.20 17.02 3.45
N PHE A 257 7.48 16.62 3.53
CA PHE A 257 8.60 17.49 3.18
C PHE A 257 8.55 17.91 1.69
N VAL A 258 8.39 16.96 0.78
CA VAL A 258 8.31 17.22 -0.68
C VAL A 258 7.08 18.06 -0.99
N ASP A 259 5.94 17.73 -0.41
CA ASP A 259 4.69 18.46 -0.62
C ASP A 259 4.81 19.91 -0.15
N ALA A 260 5.23 20.15 1.08
CA ALA A 260 5.29 21.50 1.66
C ALA A 260 6.37 22.38 1.01
N THR A 261 7.52 21.81 0.62
CA THR A 261 8.66 22.59 0.10
C THR A 261 8.65 22.69 -1.42
N ILE A 262 8.59 21.57 -2.13
CA ILE A 262 8.71 21.56 -3.60
C ILE A 262 7.37 21.82 -4.24
N VAL A 263 6.37 21.01 -3.92
CA VAL A 263 5.09 21.09 -4.62
C VAL A 263 4.37 22.39 -4.29
N ARG A 264 4.21 22.68 -3.04
CA ARG A 264 3.37 23.81 -2.57
C ARG A 264 4.07 25.16 -2.60
N ALA A 265 5.34 25.22 -2.22
CA ALA A 265 6.06 26.49 -2.23
C ALA A 265 6.57 26.90 -3.62
N ILE A 266 6.78 25.94 -4.54
CA ILE A 266 7.39 26.23 -5.84
C ILE A 266 6.43 25.86 -7.00
N VAL A 267 6.01 24.59 -7.09
CA VAL A 267 5.32 24.08 -8.29
C VAL A 267 3.91 24.65 -8.42
N VAL A 268 3.12 24.62 -7.36
CA VAL A 268 1.72 25.13 -7.39
C VAL A 268 1.66 26.62 -7.72
N PRO A 269 2.40 27.51 -7.04
CA PRO A 269 2.36 28.93 -7.36
C PRO A 269 2.89 29.23 -8.75
N SER A 270 3.96 28.56 -9.18
CA SER A 270 4.52 28.74 -10.52
C SER A 270 3.52 28.33 -11.60
N ALA A 271 2.88 27.17 -11.44
CA ALA A 271 1.84 26.69 -12.34
C ALA A 271 0.63 27.66 -12.38
N MET A 272 0.21 28.17 -11.22
CA MET A 272 -0.89 29.15 -11.15
C MET A 272 -0.53 30.48 -11.84
N ARG A 273 0.70 30.93 -11.71
CA ARG A 273 1.15 32.16 -12.39
C ARG A 273 1.22 31.98 -13.90
N LEU A 274 1.76 30.85 -14.38
CA LEU A 274 1.86 30.52 -15.80
C LEU A 274 0.49 30.43 -16.48
N MET A 275 -0.48 29.83 -15.82
CA MET A 275 -1.83 29.66 -16.36
C MET A 275 -2.68 30.93 -16.28
N GLY A 276 -2.35 31.87 -15.39
CA GLY A 276 -3.02 33.15 -15.29
C GLY A 276 -4.54 33.01 -15.09
N LYS A 277 -5.31 33.73 -15.91
CA LYS A 277 -6.80 33.69 -15.83
C LYS A 277 -7.41 32.34 -16.17
N ALA A 278 -6.68 31.44 -16.86
CA ALA A 278 -7.18 30.10 -17.17
C ALA A 278 -7.40 29.24 -15.91
N ASN A 279 -6.71 29.52 -14.80
CA ASN A 279 -7.00 28.86 -13.51
C ASN A 279 -8.46 28.97 -13.08
N TRP A 280 -9.11 30.07 -13.41
CA TRP A 280 -10.45 30.41 -12.93
C TRP A 280 -11.55 30.06 -13.95
N TRP A 281 -11.20 29.28 -14.98
CA TRP A 281 -12.16 28.84 -15.98
C TRP A 281 -13.16 27.86 -15.38
N SER A 282 -14.47 28.21 -15.58
CA SER A 282 -15.61 27.37 -15.21
C SER A 282 -16.53 27.28 -16.41
N PRO A 283 -16.99 26.08 -16.77
CA PRO A 283 -18.08 25.97 -17.75
C PRO A 283 -19.32 26.64 -17.20
N ASN A 284 -19.96 27.46 -18.03
CA ASN A 284 -21.17 28.18 -17.66
C ASN A 284 -22.38 27.22 -17.49
N PHE A 285 -22.43 26.48 -16.41
CA PHE A 285 -23.63 25.76 -16.01
C PHE A 285 -24.59 26.76 -15.34
N GLY A 286 -25.48 27.39 -16.14
CA GLY A 286 -26.68 28.07 -15.64
C GLY A 286 -26.58 29.55 -15.26
N LYS A 287 -25.80 30.37 -15.93
CA LYS A 287 -26.15 31.79 -16.01
C LYS A 287 -27.25 31.91 -17.11
N LYS A 288 -28.53 31.82 -16.70
CA LYS A 288 -29.58 32.48 -17.42
C LYS A 288 -29.25 33.98 -17.39
N ALA A 289 -29.23 34.57 -18.61
CA ALA A 289 -29.08 35.99 -18.85
C ALA A 289 -30.13 36.80 -18.07
#